data_2ab3e1ce4dba56b70be5836823f07a54
#
_entry.id   2ab3e1ce4dba56b70be5836823f07a54
#
_cell.length_a   1.000
_cell.length_b   1.000
_cell.length_c   1.000
_cell.angle_alpha   90.00
_cell.angle_beta   90.00
_cell.angle_gamma   90.00
#
_symmetry.space_group_name_H-M   'P 1'
#
loop_
_entity.id
_entity.type
_entity.pdbx_description
1 polymer ?
#
loop_
_entity_poly.entity_id
_entity_poly.type
_entity_poly.pdbx_seq_one_letter_code
_entity_poly.pdbx_strand_id
1 'polypeptide(L)'
;MWNVLLDKFPTEYEGFRIDEAFQTGIQISQALQDPDLSDDERLAVALGLLYPSEDGDGSPSSLPDLKTAVDGLRWFLSGWYTDNRPKDEDKVPVTDFDIDQWRIYSAFLEKYGIDLNRSDMHYWAFMGLLSTLGECAYTNVIAIRQQKIDPKMDTRAKQALQEQKQIFAIEREEELLSLIHI
;
A
#
# COMPACT_ATOMS: atom_id res chain seq x y z
N MET A 1 -4.71 -1.93 -23.83
CA MET A 1 -4.80 -2.46 -22.44
C MET A 1 -3.44 -3.04 -22.12
N TRP A 2 -2.77 -2.56 -21.08
CA TRP A 2 -1.46 -3.06 -20.65
C TRP A 2 -1.56 -4.50 -20.14
N ASN A 3 -0.54 -5.32 -20.44
CA ASN A 3 -0.49 -6.72 -20.07
C ASN A 3 0.92 -7.08 -19.59
N VAL A 4 1.07 -7.46 -18.33
CA VAL A 4 2.35 -7.78 -17.68
C VAL A 4 3.15 -8.89 -18.37
N LEU A 5 2.47 -9.76 -19.15
CA LEU A 5 3.14 -10.84 -19.87
C LEU A 5 3.68 -10.41 -21.25
N LEU A 6 3.23 -9.26 -21.76
CA LEU A 6 3.52 -8.78 -23.10
C LEU A 6 4.25 -7.45 -23.11
N ASP A 7 3.98 -6.59 -22.14
CA ASP A 7 4.40 -5.21 -22.12
C ASP A 7 5.42 -4.94 -21.00
N LYS A 8 6.29 -3.97 -21.19
CA LYS A 8 7.15 -3.48 -20.11
C LYS A 8 6.34 -2.68 -19.09
N PHE A 9 6.79 -2.66 -17.84
CA PHE A 9 6.19 -1.77 -16.86
C PHE A 9 6.29 -0.31 -17.30
N PRO A 10 5.21 0.47 -17.11
CA PRO A 10 5.19 1.86 -17.55
C PRO A 10 6.04 2.74 -16.63
N THR A 11 6.81 3.65 -17.23
CA THR A 11 7.64 4.64 -16.53
C THR A 11 7.11 6.07 -16.70
N GLU A 12 5.97 6.20 -17.41
CA GLU A 12 5.32 7.48 -17.68
C GLU A 12 3.79 7.31 -17.73
N TYR A 13 3.08 8.41 -17.50
CA TYR A 13 1.64 8.54 -17.68
C TYR A 13 1.33 9.76 -18.55
N GLU A 14 0.64 9.58 -19.66
CA GLU A 14 0.30 10.64 -20.64
C GLU A 14 1.53 11.50 -21.06
N GLY A 15 2.70 10.87 -21.18
CA GLY A 15 3.97 11.51 -21.55
C GLY A 15 4.70 12.23 -20.39
N PHE A 16 4.19 12.14 -19.18
CA PHE A 16 4.86 12.66 -17.98
C PHE A 16 5.54 11.52 -17.24
N ARG A 17 6.84 11.68 -16.99
CA ARG A 17 7.62 10.71 -16.23
C ARG A 17 7.09 10.57 -14.81
N ILE A 18 7.05 9.34 -14.32
CA ILE A 18 6.69 9.00 -12.93
C ILE A 18 7.86 8.34 -12.22
N ASP A 19 7.87 8.41 -10.89
CA ASP A 19 8.70 7.54 -10.07
C ASP A 19 7.93 6.23 -9.83
N GLU A 20 8.34 5.22 -10.57
CA GLU A 20 7.70 3.91 -10.58
C GLU A 20 8.18 2.95 -9.50
N ALA A 21 9.14 3.37 -8.64
CA ALA A 21 9.70 2.53 -7.60
C ALA A 21 8.64 2.05 -6.59
N PHE A 22 8.77 0.83 -6.11
CA PHE A 22 7.82 0.33 -5.12
C PHE A 22 7.86 1.10 -3.80
N GLN A 23 9.02 1.62 -3.43
CA GLN A 23 9.18 2.49 -2.27
C GLN A 23 8.31 3.74 -2.39
N THR A 24 8.31 4.37 -3.55
CA THR A 24 7.47 5.54 -3.85
C THR A 24 5.98 5.21 -3.73
N GLY A 25 5.55 4.06 -4.26
CA GLY A 25 4.17 3.60 -4.12
C GLY A 25 3.76 3.35 -2.66
N ILE A 26 4.67 2.82 -1.83
CA ILE A 26 4.47 2.67 -0.38
C ILE A 26 4.35 4.03 0.29
N GLN A 27 5.29 4.96 0.04
CA GLN A 27 5.27 6.31 0.62
C GLN A 27 4.00 7.08 0.25
N ILE A 28 3.54 6.98 -1.00
CA ILE A 28 2.27 7.55 -1.43
C ILE A 28 1.11 6.95 -0.62
N SER A 29 1.09 5.63 -0.44
CA SER A 29 0.05 4.96 0.33
C SER A 29 0.03 5.38 1.79
N GLN A 30 1.20 5.59 2.40
CA GLN A 30 1.37 6.10 3.77
C GLN A 30 0.87 7.56 3.86
N ALA A 31 1.31 8.44 2.96
CA ALA A 31 0.89 9.84 2.94
C ALA A 31 -0.63 10.00 2.77
N LEU A 32 -1.26 9.18 1.92
CA LEU A 32 -2.71 9.21 1.71
C LEU A 32 -3.51 8.72 2.94
N GLN A 33 -2.89 7.98 3.85
CA GLN A 33 -3.50 7.46 5.07
C GLN A 33 -3.07 8.22 6.33
N ASP A 34 -2.20 9.22 6.22
CA ASP A 34 -1.68 9.97 7.35
C ASP A 34 -2.80 10.84 7.97
N PRO A 35 -3.18 10.62 9.26
CA PRO A 35 -4.23 11.38 9.91
C PRO A 35 -3.85 12.84 10.21
N ASP A 36 -2.55 13.13 10.30
CA ASP A 36 -2.04 14.47 10.63
C ASP A 36 -2.06 15.42 9.44
N LEU A 37 -2.27 14.90 8.22
CA LEU A 37 -2.34 15.68 7.00
C LEU A 37 -3.80 15.93 6.60
N SER A 38 -4.12 17.14 6.15
CA SER A 38 -5.36 17.45 5.45
C SER A 38 -5.42 16.75 4.09
N ASP A 39 -6.60 16.63 3.50
CA ASP A 39 -6.78 15.98 2.19
C ASP A 39 -5.97 16.66 1.08
N ASP A 40 -5.85 18.00 1.12
CA ASP A 40 -5.06 18.75 0.15
C ASP A 40 -3.54 18.48 0.33
N GLU A 41 -3.07 18.40 1.59
CA GLU A 41 -1.67 18.06 1.88
C GLU A 41 -1.35 16.63 1.49
N ARG A 42 -2.21 15.66 1.79
CA ARG A 42 -2.07 14.27 1.35
C ARG A 42 -1.93 14.18 -0.16
N LEU A 43 -2.81 14.87 -0.90
CA LEU A 43 -2.77 14.90 -2.35
C LEU A 43 -1.49 15.55 -2.86
N ALA A 44 -1.09 16.70 -2.29
CA ALA A 44 0.13 17.40 -2.70
C ALA A 44 1.38 16.55 -2.50
N VAL A 45 1.50 15.87 -1.35
CA VAL A 45 2.62 14.96 -1.06
C VAL A 45 2.61 13.77 -2.04
N ALA A 46 1.45 13.15 -2.27
CA ALA A 46 1.33 12.02 -3.17
C ALA A 46 1.71 12.36 -4.62
N LEU A 47 1.30 13.54 -5.11
CA LEU A 47 1.65 14.01 -6.45
C LEU A 47 3.14 14.39 -6.55
N GLY A 48 3.69 15.01 -5.50
CA GLY A 48 5.12 15.36 -5.46
C GLY A 48 6.04 14.13 -5.42
N LEU A 49 5.60 13.04 -4.80
CA LEU A 49 6.31 11.75 -4.82
C LEU A 49 6.23 11.07 -6.19
N LEU A 50 5.04 11.08 -6.82
CA LEU A 50 4.82 10.40 -8.10
C LEU A 50 5.50 11.11 -9.27
N TYR A 51 5.49 12.46 -9.27
CA TYR A 51 6.05 13.29 -10.34
C TYR A 51 7.29 14.06 -9.84
N PRO A 52 8.45 13.39 -9.74
CA PRO A 52 9.66 14.04 -9.24
C PRO A 52 10.12 15.13 -10.20
N SER A 53 10.60 16.24 -9.65
CA SER A 53 11.27 17.28 -10.46
C SER A 53 12.59 16.71 -11.00
N GLU A 54 12.79 16.73 -12.32
CA GLU A 54 14.03 16.21 -12.94
C GLU A 54 15.25 17.09 -12.69
N ASP A 55 15.02 18.35 -12.40
CA ASP A 55 16.10 19.31 -12.28
C ASP A 55 16.41 19.61 -10.82
N GLY A 56 17.64 19.25 -10.41
CA GLY A 56 18.17 19.61 -9.10
C GLY A 56 18.30 21.13 -8.86
N ASP A 57 17.81 21.97 -9.78
CA ASP A 57 17.76 23.42 -9.70
C ASP A 57 16.36 23.98 -9.34
N GLY A 58 15.37 23.09 -9.12
CA GLY A 58 14.01 23.50 -8.79
C GLY A 58 13.18 24.05 -9.95
N SER A 59 13.67 23.94 -11.18
CA SER A 59 12.86 24.23 -12.37
C SER A 59 11.75 23.19 -12.50
N PRO A 60 10.48 23.61 -12.69
CA PRO A 60 9.41 22.66 -12.91
C PRO A 60 9.66 21.99 -14.26
N SER A 61 10.13 20.73 -14.26
CA SER A 61 9.84 19.84 -15.37
C SER A 61 8.34 19.94 -15.59
N SER A 62 7.89 19.87 -16.82
CA SER A 62 6.47 20.06 -17.18
C SER A 62 5.59 19.11 -16.35
N LEU A 63 5.14 19.58 -15.18
CA LEU A 63 4.17 18.86 -14.37
C LEU A 63 2.86 18.79 -15.16
N PRO A 64 2.15 17.66 -15.10
CA PRO A 64 0.82 17.57 -15.68
C PRO A 64 -0.12 18.59 -15.02
N ASP A 65 -1.17 19.01 -15.72
CA ASP A 65 -2.26 19.73 -15.08
C ASP A 65 -2.86 18.87 -13.94
N LEU A 66 -3.52 19.52 -12.99
CA LEU A 66 -4.01 18.84 -11.77
C LEU A 66 -4.91 17.64 -12.08
N LYS A 67 -5.75 17.73 -13.11
CA LYS A 67 -6.64 16.63 -13.49
C LYS A 67 -5.84 15.43 -13.99
N THR A 68 -4.92 15.66 -14.92
CA THR A 68 -4.03 14.62 -15.47
C THR A 68 -3.16 14.02 -14.38
N ALA A 69 -2.65 14.85 -13.43
CA ALA A 69 -1.85 14.38 -12.30
C ALA A 69 -2.64 13.44 -11.38
N VAL A 70 -3.87 13.80 -11.02
CA VAL A 70 -4.74 12.99 -10.18
C VAL A 70 -5.18 11.69 -10.87
N ASP A 71 -5.51 11.77 -12.15
CA ASP A 71 -5.86 10.58 -12.94
C ASP A 71 -4.66 9.62 -13.05
N GLY A 72 -3.44 10.15 -13.23
CA GLY A 72 -2.19 9.38 -13.20
C GLY A 72 -1.90 8.74 -11.84
N LEU A 73 -2.14 9.46 -10.75
CA LEU A 73 -1.99 8.91 -9.39
C LEU A 73 -2.95 7.73 -9.16
N ARG A 74 -4.22 7.89 -9.53
CA ARG A 74 -5.22 6.81 -9.45
C ARG A 74 -4.82 5.60 -10.29
N TRP A 75 -4.38 5.85 -11.51
CA TRP A 75 -3.90 4.81 -12.41
C TRP A 75 -2.66 4.10 -11.84
N PHE A 76 -1.68 4.83 -11.32
CA PHE A 76 -0.48 4.25 -10.70
C PHE A 76 -0.83 3.33 -9.53
N LEU A 77 -1.71 3.77 -8.64
CA LEU A 77 -2.10 2.98 -7.47
C LEU A 77 -2.97 1.76 -7.79
N SER A 78 -3.72 1.77 -8.89
CA SER A 78 -4.70 0.72 -9.20
C SER A 78 -4.47 -0.04 -10.51
N GLY A 79 -3.58 0.43 -11.38
CA GLY A 79 -3.41 -0.13 -12.73
C GLY A 79 -2.81 -1.53 -12.79
N TRP A 80 -2.16 -1.99 -11.71
CA TRP A 80 -1.65 -3.36 -11.58
C TRP A 80 -2.77 -4.39 -11.41
N TYR A 81 -3.97 -3.96 -11.05
CA TYR A 81 -5.06 -4.81 -10.65
C TYR A 81 -6.14 -4.87 -11.74
N THR A 82 -6.40 -6.05 -12.25
CA THR A 82 -7.33 -6.29 -13.36
C THR A 82 -8.62 -7.01 -12.97
N ASP A 83 -8.89 -7.18 -11.66
CA ASP A 83 -10.09 -7.84 -11.17
C ASP A 83 -11.30 -6.89 -11.23
N ASN A 84 -12.39 -7.38 -11.82
CA ASN A 84 -13.65 -6.64 -11.96
C ASN A 84 -14.59 -6.77 -10.74
N ARG A 85 -14.09 -7.28 -9.60
CA ARG A 85 -14.91 -7.34 -8.38
C ARG A 85 -15.32 -5.94 -7.94
N PRO A 86 -16.58 -5.75 -7.48
CA PRO A 86 -16.99 -4.46 -6.92
C PRO A 86 -16.01 -4.04 -5.82
N LYS A 87 -15.55 -2.79 -5.88
CA LYS A 87 -14.79 -2.20 -4.78
C LYS A 87 -15.75 -2.09 -3.59
N ASP A 88 -15.41 -2.75 -2.51
CA ASP A 88 -16.10 -2.62 -1.24
C ASP A 88 -15.57 -1.33 -0.61
N GLU A 89 -16.33 -0.24 -0.73
CA GLU A 89 -15.94 1.10 -0.29
C GLU A 89 -15.79 1.20 1.24
N ASP A 90 -16.40 0.25 1.98
CA ASP A 90 -16.37 0.20 3.45
C ASP A 90 -15.22 -0.67 4.00
N LYS A 91 -14.26 -1.09 3.18
CA LYS A 91 -13.15 -1.90 3.67
C LYS A 91 -12.16 -1.09 4.49
N VAL A 92 -12.12 -1.38 5.77
CA VAL A 92 -11.01 -0.99 6.64
C VAL A 92 -9.70 -1.49 6.03
N PRO A 93 -8.65 -0.66 5.93
CA PRO A 93 -7.34 -1.11 5.47
C PRO A 93 -6.89 -2.33 6.28
N VAL A 94 -6.51 -3.38 5.58
CA VAL A 94 -6.07 -4.64 6.23
C VAL A 94 -4.56 -4.80 6.22
N THR A 95 -3.88 -3.93 5.47
CA THR A 95 -2.42 -3.83 5.38
C THR A 95 -1.99 -2.44 5.80
N ASP A 96 -1.00 -2.37 6.65
CA ASP A 96 -0.27 -1.16 6.97
C ASP A 96 1.22 -1.42 6.72
N PHE A 97 1.85 -0.62 5.86
CA PHE A 97 3.22 -0.88 5.44
C PHE A 97 4.26 -0.62 6.55
N ASP A 98 3.93 0.17 7.58
CA ASP A 98 4.80 0.38 8.73
C ASP A 98 4.69 -0.79 9.72
N ILE A 99 3.46 -1.18 10.07
CA ILE A 99 3.22 -2.26 11.03
C ILE A 99 3.61 -3.63 10.45
N ASP A 100 3.35 -3.85 9.16
CA ASP A 100 3.57 -5.15 8.51
C ASP A 100 4.93 -5.27 7.79
N GLN A 101 5.78 -4.23 7.83
CA GLN A 101 7.03 -4.16 7.09
C GLN A 101 7.90 -5.43 7.20
N TRP A 102 8.11 -5.95 8.40
CA TRP A 102 8.93 -7.14 8.61
C TRP A 102 8.28 -8.42 8.12
N ARG A 103 6.95 -8.51 8.18
CA ARG A 103 6.21 -9.67 7.65
C ARG A 103 6.28 -9.70 6.14
N ILE A 104 6.14 -8.53 5.50
CA ILE A 104 6.25 -8.37 4.04
C ILE A 104 7.67 -8.65 3.59
N TYR A 105 8.69 -8.03 4.22
CA TYR A 105 10.09 -8.24 3.90
C TYR A 105 10.47 -9.73 3.98
N SER A 106 10.14 -10.38 5.10
CA SER A 106 10.46 -11.79 5.32
C SER A 106 9.75 -12.70 4.32
N ALA A 107 8.49 -12.40 3.96
CA ALA A 107 7.74 -13.17 2.99
C ALA A 107 8.35 -13.07 1.59
N PHE A 108 8.77 -11.88 1.14
CA PHE A 108 9.45 -11.72 -0.14
C PHE A 108 10.79 -12.46 -0.19
N LEU A 109 11.57 -12.38 0.88
CA LEU A 109 12.84 -13.08 0.98
C LEU A 109 12.64 -14.60 0.97
N GLU A 110 11.67 -15.12 1.75
CA GLU A 110 11.40 -16.55 1.84
C GLU A 110 10.79 -17.14 0.58
N LYS A 111 9.74 -16.47 0.03
CA LYS A 111 8.95 -17.04 -1.07
C LYS A 111 9.56 -16.80 -2.44
N TYR A 112 10.21 -15.67 -2.63
CA TYR A 112 10.72 -15.23 -3.93
C TYR A 112 12.25 -15.11 -3.98
N GLY A 113 12.95 -15.17 -2.84
CA GLY A 113 14.39 -14.91 -2.77
C GLY A 113 14.74 -13.43 -3.03
N ILE A 114 13.76 -12.53 -2.90
CA ILE A 114 13.93 -11.11 -3.18
C ILE A 114 14.24 -10.36 -1.88
N ASP A 115 15.42 -9.74 -1.83
CA ASP A 115 15.78 -8.77 -0.79
C ASP A 115 15.24 -7.39 -1.19
N LEU A 116 14.13 -6.97 -0.57
CA LEU A 116 13.48 -5.70 -0.87
C LEU A 116 14.38 -4.48 -0.62
N ASN A 117 15.37 -4.57 0.30
CA ASN A 117 16.31 -3.48 0.56
C ASN A 117 17.35 -3.29 -0.57
N ARG A 118 17.42 -4.24 -1.50
CA ARG A 118 18.36 -4.24 -2.62
C ARG A 118 17.68 -4.31 -3.98
N SER A 119 16.36 -4.20 -4.01
CA SER A 119 15.55 -4.40 -5.21
C SER A 119 15.11 -3.07 -5.79
N ASP A 120 15.39 -2.84 -7.07
CA ASP A 120 14.85 -1.75 -7.89
C ASP A 120 13.55 -2.21 -8.57
N MET A 121 12.56 -2.58 -7.78
CA MET A 121 11.32 -3.16 -8.28
C MET A 121 10.31 -2.06 -8.60
N HIS A 122 9.63 -2.20 -9.74
CA HIS A 122 8.46 -1.38 -10.09
C HIS A 122 7.31 -1.66 -9.10
N TYR A 123 6.56 -0.61 -8.71
CA TYR A 123 5.45 -0.73 -7.76
C TYR A 123 4.41 -1.79 -8.16
N TRP A 124 4.05 -1.89 -9.44
CA TRP A 124 3.10 -2.89 -9.90
C TRP A 124 3.63 -4.32 -9.80
N ALA A 125 4.94 -4.53 -9.98
CA ALA A 125 5.55 -5.84 -9.74
C ALA A 125 5.47 -6.20 -8.25
N PHE A 126 5.82 -5.26 -7.38
CA PHE A 126 5.71 -5.42 -5.93
C PHE A 126 4.28 -5.78 -5.51
N MET A 127 3.28 -5.00 -5.93
CA MET A 127 1.88 -5.25 -5.59
C MET A 127 1.36 -6.57 -6.16
N GLY A 128 1.75 -6.92 -7.39
CA GLY A 128 1.41 -8.20 -8.00
C GLY A 128 1.96 -9.37 -7.19
N LEU A 129 3.23 -9.34 -6.81
CA LEU A 129 3.86 -10.37 -5.98
C LEU A 129 3.25 -10.40 -4.57
N LEU A 130 3.01 -9.24 -3.95
CA LEU A 130 2.37 -9.15 -2.63
C LEU A 130 0.97 -9.78 -2.65
N SER A 131 0.19 -9.54 -3.70
CA SER A 131 -1.18 -10.08 -3.85
C SER A 131 -1.22 -11.59 -4.08
N THR A 132 -0.13 -12.20 -4.53
CA THR A 132 0.00 -13.63 -4.85
C THR A 132 0.83 -14.41 -3.83
N LEU A 133 1.21 -13.77 -2.72
CA LEU A 133 1.87 -14.48 -1.61
C LEU A 133 1.00 -15.64 -1.13
N GLY A 134 1.60 -16.82 -1.10
CA GLY A 134 1.00 -17.99 -0.49
C GLY A 134 0.93 -17.86 1.04
N GLU A 135 0.62 -18.97 1.72
CA GLU A 135 0.55 -19.02 3.18
C GLU A 135 1.90 -18.57 3.81
N CYS A 136 1.84 -17.52 4.61
CA CYS A 136 2.96 -16.94 5.34
C CYS A 136 2.46 -16.08 6.51
N ALA A 137 3.38 -15.56 7.33
CA ALA A 137 3.02 -14.74 8.49
C ALA A 137 2.21 -13.49 8.12
N TYR A 138 2.52 -12.84 6.99
CA TYR A 138 1.77 -11.70 6.49
C TYR A 138 0.34 -12.07 6.11
N THR A 139 0.15 -13.07 5.25
CA THR A 139 -1.19 -13.47 4.77
C THR A 139 -2.08 -14.01 5.90
N ASN A 140 -1.49 -14.66 6.91
CA ASN A 140 -2.21 -15.12 8.10
C ASN A 140 -2.74 -13.93 8.92
N VAL A 141 -1.95 -12.87 9.10
CA VAL A 141 -2.41 -11.65 9.78
C VAL A 141 -3.52 -10.96 9.00
N ILE A 142 -3.38 -10.84 7.67
CA ILE A 142 -4.44 -10.31 6.81
C ILE A 142 -5.75 -11.11 6.96
N ALA A 143 -5.66 -12.44 6.95
CA ALA A 143 -6.82 -13.31 7.13
C ALA A 143 -7.52 -13.09 8.49
N ILE A 144 -6.75 -12.94 9.58
CA ILE A 144 -7.30 -12.64 10.91
C ILE A 144 -8.00 -11.28 10.92
N ARG A 145 -7.40 -10.25 10.35
CA ARG A 145 -7.99 -8.90 10.28
C ARG A 145 -9.30 -8.90 9.50
N GLN A 146 -9.36 -9.64 8.39
CA GLN A 146 -10.54 -9.74 7.52
C GLN A 146 -11.63 -10.66 8.06
N GLN A 147 -11.30 -11.63 8.91
CA GLN A 147 -12.24 -12.63 9.39
C GLN A 147 -13.39 -11.97 10.16
N LYS A 148 -14.63 -12.18 9.68
CA LYS A 148 -15.82 -11.70 10.38
C LYS A 148 -16.14 -12.61 11.57
N ILE A 149 -16.56 -12.01 12.68
CA ILE A 149 -17.03 -12.76 13.85
C ILE A 149 -18.45 -13.24 13.52
N ASP A 150 -18.61 -14.54 13.27
CA ASP A 150 -19.93 -15.12 13.04
C ASP A 150 -20.71 -15.18 14.37
N PRO A 151 -21.96 -14.68 14.43
CA PRO A 151 -22.84 -14.82 15.59
C PRO A 151 -23.03 -16.28 16.06
N LYS A 152 -22.86 -17.25 15.17
CA LYS A 152 -23.02 -18.68 15.45
C LYS A 152 -21.77 -19.36 16.00
N MET A 153 -20.61 -18.70 16.01
CA MET A 153 -19.40 -19.25 16.63
C MET A 153 -19.64 -19.52 18.11
N ASP A 154 -19.01 -20.56 18.65
CA ASP A 154 -19.01 -20.76 20.10
C ASP A 154 -18.26 -19.62 20.83
N THR A 155 -18.59 -19.42 22.10
CA THR A 155 -18.08 -18.31 22.92
C THR A 155 -16.55 -18.28 23.00
N ARG A 156 -15.93 -19.45 23.13
CA ARG A 156 -14.46 -19.57 23.25
C ARG A 156 -13.77 -19.20 21.94
N ALA A 157 -14.32 -19.64 20.80
CA ALA A 157 -13.79 -19.30 19.48
C ALA A 157 -13.95 -17.80 19.18
N LYS A 158 -15.07 -17.19 19.60
CA LYS A 158 -15.28 -15.74 19.49
C LYS A 158 -14.21 -14.95 20.29
N GLN A 159 -13.99 -15.33 21.53
CA GLN A 159 -13.01 -14.68 22.38
C GLN A 159 -11.61 -14.80 21.80
N ALA A 160 -11.20 -16.00 21.37
CA ALA A 160 -9.89 -16.21 20.75
C ALA A 160 -9.70 -15.35 19.48
N LEU A 161 -10.73 -15.26 18.63
CA LEU A 161 -10.67 -14.41 17.42
C LEU A 161 -10.61 -12.92 17.79
N GLN A 162 -11.36 -12.48 18.80
CA GLN A 162 -11.30 -11.09 19.28
C GLN A 162 -9.92 -10.73 19.81
N GLU A 163 -9.31 -11.59 20.64
CA GLU A 163 -7.95 -11.41 21.14
C GLU A 163 -6.93 -11.33 19.99
N GLN A 164 -7.03 -12.24 19.01
CA GLN A 164 -6.16 -12.19 17.83
C GLN A 164 -6.33 -10.89 17.02
N LYS A 165 -7.57 -10.43 16.84
CA LYS A 165 -7.83 -9.17 16.15
C LYS A 165 -7.27 -7.97 16.89
N GLN A 166 -7.30 -7.96 18.23
CA GLN A 166 -6.66 -6.91 19.04
C GLN A 166 -5.13 -6.94 18.89
N ILE A 167 -4.51 -8.12 18.98
CA ILE A 167 -3.05 -8.27 18.84
C ILE A 167 -2.56 -7.79 17.46
N PHE A 168 -3.34 -7.99 16.41
CA PHE A 168 -2.97 -7.65 15.04
C PHE A 168 -3.72 -6.41 14.50
N ALA A 169 -4.36 -5.62 15.37
CA ALA A 169 -5.00 -4.39 14.96
C ALA A 169 -4.00 -3.43 14.30
N ILE A 170 -4.47 -2.64 13.33
CA ILE A 170 -3.74 -1.50 12.78
C ILE A 170 -4.04 -0.31 13.72
N GLU A 171 -3.32 -0.25 14.84
CA GLU A 171 -3.37 0.87 15.78
C GLU A 171 -2.20 1.79 15.48
N ARG A 172 -2.46 3.07 15.25
CA ARG A 172 -1.41 4.07 15.07
C ARG A 172 -0.98 4.61 16.43
N GLU A 173 0.29 5.01 16.56
CA GLU A 173 0.98 5.35 17.82
C GLU A 173 0.28 6.36 18.76
N GLU A 174 -0.74 7.08 18.33
CA GLU A 174 -1.45 8.02 19.22
C GLU A 174 -2.08 7.35 20.45
N GLU A 175 -2.55 6.10 20.36
CA GLU A 175 -3.08 5.38 21.51
C GLU A 175 -1.96 4.84 22.43
N LEU A 176 -0.80 4.49 21.88
CA LEU A 176 0.34 4.00 22.66
C LEU A 176 0.96 5.10 23.52
N LEU A 177 1.06 6.33 23.04
CA LEU A 177 1.58 7.46 23.82
C LEU A 177 0.65 7.84 24.97
N SER A 178 -0.68 7.64 24.83
CA SER A 178 -1.64 7.89 25.91
C SER A 178 -1.53 6.86 27.04
N LEU A 179 -1.02 5.66 26.78
CA LEU A 179 -0.83 4.60 27.77
C LEU A 179 0.51 4.70 28.51
N ILE A 180 1.48 5.46 27.98
CA ILE A 180 2.82 5.64 28.58
C ILE A 180 2.88 6.87 29.49
N HIS A 181 1.88 7.77 29.44
CA HIS A 181 1.78 8.92 30.34
C HIS A 181 1.07 8.50 31.66
N ILE A 182 1.81 7.73 32.47
CA ILE A 182 1.54 7.56 33.91
C ILE A 182 2.66 8.25 34.67
#